data_5f6993a74d0f64e62d6f038af7646d83
#
_entry.id   5f6993a74d0f64e62d6f038af7646d83
#
_cell.length_a   1.000
_cell.length_b   1.000
_cell.length_c   1.000
_cell.angle_alpha   90.00
_cell.angle_beta   90.00
_cell.angle_gamma   90.00
#
_symmetry.space_group_name_H-M   'P 1'
#
loop_
_entity.id
_entity.type
_entity.pdbx_description
1 polymer ?
#
loop_
_entity_poly.entity_id
_entity_poly.type
_entity_poly.pdbx_seq_one_letter_code
_entity_poly.pdbx_strand_id
1 'polypeptide(L)'
;GVLPTRLLGVALPADSNINTNHFFAECLYGVCEAAAYMNYNVLVMKVTEGDISEVINAVEGGKIDAVILTRSMENDRAMQYLEKTGFPVGLAGQYAGEDVITVDIDNQGATEELVTMMIAKGFRRFALILEEINYVVNRNRYNGFMNALMKSGISEKKQYIYAGKVYDNVMEMVMADILSNKTDCIVCGDDELCVRIMSWLQGEGYRIPRDIAIVSLYNGSALNLMRPSVTAIDTSARSVGTELGKQVCHFLQGERYQKKTLLDYEILIRRSTDK
;
A
#
# COMPACT_ATOMS: atom_id res chain seq x y z
N GLY A 1 3.66 33.12 -19.99
CA GLY A 1 3.46 31.89 -19.25
C GLY A 1 4.29 30.78 -19.86
N VAL A 2 4.74 29.85 -19.03
CA VAL A 2 5.50 28.65 -19.47
C VAL A 2 4.55 27.75 -20.25
N LEU A 3 4.96 27.29 -21.44
CA LEU A 3 4.17 26.35 -22.22
C LEU A 3 4.11 24.99 -21.51
N PRO A 4 2.94 24.29 -21.54
CA PRO A 4 2.84 22.95 -20.98
C PRO A 4 3.79 21.98 -21.67
N THR A 5 4.43 21.10 -20.89
CA THR A 5 5.29 20.05 -21.43
C THR A 5 4.49 18.82 -21.87
N ARG A 6 3.28 18.67 -21.37
CA ARG A 6 2.45 17.47 -21.53
C ARG A 6 3.13 16.20 -20.98
N LEU A 7 3.98 16.38 -19.95
CA LEU A 7 4.62 15.28 -19.22
C LEU A 7 4.26 15.36 -17.75
N LEU A 8 3.80 14.22 -17.22
CA LEU A 8 3.67 13.99 -15.78
C LEU A 8 4.90 13.23 -15.30
N GLY A 9 5.53 13.71 -14.23
CA GLY A 9 6.58 12.93 -13.59
C GLY A 9 5.97 12.00 -12.55
N VAL A 10 6.24 10.70 -12.65
CA VAL A 10 5.80 9.73 -11.64
C VAL A 10 7.02 9.22 -10.89
N ALA A 11 7.05 9.46 -9.58
CA ALA A 11 8.16 9.07 -8.72
C ALA A 11 7.89 7.67 -8.14
N LEU A 12 8.78 6.73 -8.46
CA LEU A 12 8.73 5.37 -7.95
C LEU A 12 9.83 5.19 -6.90
N PRO A 13 9.55 4.52 -5.77
CA PRO A 13 10.56 4.31 -4.75
C PRO A 13 11.61 3.30 -5.19
N ALA A 14 12.87 3.74 -5.29
CA ALA A 14 14.00 2.90 -5.66
C ALA A 14 14.54 2.06 -4.50
N ASP A 15 14.11 2.38 -3.27
CA ASP A 15 14.39 1.61 -2.06
C ASP A 15 13.38 0.48 -1.82
N SER A 16 12.41 0.34 -2.72
CA SER A 16 11.47 -0.79 -2.78
C SER A 16 11.69 -1.58 -4.06
N ASN A 17 11.48 -2.89 -4.01
CA ASN A 17 11.55 -3.71 -5.21
C ASN A 17 10.24 -3.64 -5.99
N ILE A 18 10.21 -2.88 -7.07
CA ILE A 18 9.01 -2.70 -7.90
C ILE A 18 8.51 -4.02 -8.51
N ASN A 19 9.39 -4.99 -8.72
CA ASN A 19 9.00 -6.30 -9.26
C ASN A 19 8.17 -7.12 -8.27
N THR A 20 8.36 -6.90 -6.97
CA THR A 20 7.63 -7.60 -5.90
C THR A 20 6.56 -6.73 -5.26
N ASN A 21 6.68 -5.41 -5.32
CA ASN A 21 5.64 -4.50 -4.84
C ASN A 21 4.69 -4.14 -5.97
N HIS A 22 3.61 -4.91 -6.09
CA HIS A 22 2.66 -4.80 -7.19
C HIS A 22 1.83 -3.50 -7.14
N PHE A 23 1.71 -2.88 -5.99
CA PHE A 23 0.99 -1.59 -5.87
C PHE A 23 1.61 -0.52 -6.77
N PHE A 24 2.93 -0.36 -6.72
CA PHE A 24 3.61 0.71 -7.47
C PHE A 24 3.46 0.51 -8.98
N ALA A 25 3.63 -0.72 -9.47
CA ALA A 25 3.49 -1.04 -10.88
C ALA A 25 2.05 -0.79 -11.37
N GLU A 26 1.06 -1.28 -10.64
CA GLU A 26 -0.35 -1.10 -10.98
C GLU A 26 -0.77 0.37 -10.93
N CYS A 27 -0.32 1.11 -9.93
CA CYS A 27 -0.57 2.54 -9.82
C CYS A 27 0.03 3.29 -11.02
N LEU A 28 1.27 3.00 -11.38
CA LEU A 28 1.93 3.58 -12.55
C LEU A 28 1.13 3.33 -13.82
N TYR A 29 0.70 2.08 -14.06
CA TYR A 29 -0.11 1.76 -15.25
C TYR A 29 -1.43 2.54 -15.27
N GLY A 30 -2.08 2.71 -14.12
CA GLY A 30 -3.29 3.52 -14.03
C GLY A 30 -3.05 4.98 -14.38
N VAL A 31 -1.96 5.56 -13.88
CA VAL A 31 -1.57 6.93 -14.23
C VAL A 31 -1.31 7.05 -15.74
N CYS A 32 -0.60 6.08 -16.33
CA CYS A 32 -0.32 6.06 -17.76
C CYS A 32 -1.61 6.02 -18.60
N GLU A 33 -2.59 5.22 -18.21
CA GLU A 33 -3.87 5.13 -18.91
C GLU A 33 -4.62 6.48 -18.88
N ALA A 34 -4.71 7.10 -17.70
CA ALA A 34 -5.37 8.40 -17.56
C ALA A 34 -4.62 9.50 -18.32
N ALA A 35 -3.30 9.51 -18.23
CA ALA A 35 -2.45 10.48 -18.93
C ALA A 35 -2.65 10.39 -20.44
N ALA A 36 -2.61 9.19 -21.01
CA ALA A 36 -2.79 8.98 -22.44
C ALA A 36 -4.15 9.48 -22.93
N TYR A 37 -5.21 9.21 -22.17
CA TYR A 37 -6.56 9.69 -22.49
C TYR A 37 -6.63 11.22 -22.52
N MET A 38 -5.83 11.90 -21.70
CA MET A 38 -5.83 13.35 -21.60
C MET A 38 -4.67 14.02 -22.35
N ASN A 39 -4.01 13.30 -23.25
CA ASN A 39 -2.90 13.77 -24.07
C ASN A 39 -1.67 14.18 -23.27
N TYR A 40 -1.36 13.43 -22.23
CA TYR A 40 -0.11 13.52 -21.49
C TYR A 40 0.71 12.26 -21.67
N ASN A 41 2.01 12.37 -21.52
CA ASN A 41 2.92 11.24 -21.37
C ASN A 41 3.47 11.20 -19.95
N VAL A 42 4.14 10.12 -19.59
CA VAL A 42 4.66 9.91 -18.23
C VAL A 42 6.18 9.77 -18.29
N LEU A 43 6.86 10.55 -17.47
CA LEU A 43 8.29 10.44 -17.19
C LEU A 43 8.44 9.73 -15.84
N VAL A 44 9.04 8.55 -15.84
CA VAL A 44 9.31 7.80 -14.60
C VAL A 44 10.58 8.31 -13.95
N MET A 45 10.51 8.62 -12.67
CA MET A 45 11.62 9.09 -11.86
C MET A 45 11.83 8.17 -10.67
N LYS A 46 13.08 7.99 -10.26
CA LYS A 46 13.42 7.22 -9.06
C LYS A 46 13.57 8.17 -7.86
N VAL A 47 13.04 7.76 -6.73
CA VAL A 47 13.24 8.46 -5.46
C VAL A 47 13.61 7.47 -4.36
N THR A 48 14.42 7.91 -3.41
CA THR A 48 14.65 7.24 -2.14
C THR A 48 14.46 8.25 -1.01
N GLU A 49 14.49 7.80 0.23
CA GLU A 49 14.41 8.72 1.38
C GLU A 49 15.58 9.71 1.38
N GLY A 50 16.76 9.28 0.92
CA GLY A 50 17.98 10.10 0.92
C GLY A 50 18.29 10.79 -0.40
N ASP A 51 17.59 10.48 -1.50
CA ASP A 51 17.90 11.01 -2.81
C ASP A 51 16.63 11.34 -3.61
N ILE A 52 16.38 12.63 -3.80
CA ILE A 52 15.26 13.16 -4.60
C ILE A 52 15.77 13.93 -5.81
N SER A 53 17.01 13.71 -6.22
CA SER A 53 17.67 14.50 -7.28
C SER A 53 16.95 14.43 -8.61
N GLU A 54 16.37 13.28 -8.99
CA GLU A 54 15.63 13.17 -10.26
C GLU A 54 14.37 14.05 -10.26
N VAL A 55 13.68 14.16 -9.11
CA VAL A 55 12.53 15.06 -8.97
C VAL A 55 12.97 16.51 -9.09
N ILE A 56 14.01 16.92 -8.36
CA ILE A 56 14.53 18.28 -8.39
C ILE A 56 14.95 18.66 -9.83
N ASN A 57 15.70 17.78 -10.48
CA ASN A 57 16.18 18.05 -11.84
C ASN A 57 15.03 18.17 -12.85
N ALA A 58 14.00 17.35 -12.72
CA ALA A 58 12.85 17.43 -13.63
C ALA A 58 12.03 18.70 -13.41
N VAL A 59 11.84 19.10 -12.16
CA VAL A 59 11.10 20.34 -11.80
C VAL A 59 11.89 21.57 -12.25
N GLU A 60 13.15 21.69 -11.84
CA GLU A 60 13.98 22.85 -12.15
C GLU A 60 14.33 22.95 -13.63
N GLY A 61 14.45 21.81 -14.31
CA GLY A 61 14.69 21.74 -15.74
C GLY A 61 13.46 22.01 -16.60
N GLY A 62 12.28 22.24 -15.99
CA GLY A 62 11.04 22.48 -16.73
C GLY A 62 10.61 21.32 -17.60
N LYS A 63 10.92 20.09 -17.20
CA LYS A 63 10.66 18.87 -18.00
C LYS A 63 9.25 18.34 -17.85
N ILE A 64 8.58 18.65 -16.75
CA ILE A 64 7.29 18.08 -16.36
C ILE A 64 6.34 19.15 -15.87
N ASP A 65 5.05 18.88 -15.92
CA ASP A 65 4.00 19.81 -15.49
C ASP A 65 3.52 19.55 -14.07
N ALA A 66 3.66 18.32 -13.59
CA ALA A 66 3.30 17.91 -12.24
C ALA A 66 4.12 16.69 -11.83
N VAL A 67 4.19 16.46 -10.51
CA VAL A 67 4.78 15.24 -9.94
C VAL A 67 3.69 14.42 -9.27
N ILE A 68 3.68 13.12 -9.54
CA ILE A 68 2.87 12.15 -8.83
C ILE A 68 3.78 11.30 -7.98
N LEU A 69 3.57 11.35 -6.66
CA LEU A 69 4.23 10.50 -5.67
C LEU A 69 3.36 9.26 -5.44
N THR A 70 3.98 8.09 -5.39
CA THR A 70 3.25 6.82 -5.31
C THR A 70 3.19 6.23 -3.90
N ARG A 71 3.81 6.90 -2.93
CA ARG A 71 3.72 6.51 -1.51
C ARG A 71 3.63 7.74 -0.62
N SER A 72 2.93 7.60 0.51
CA SER A 72 2.89 8.61 1.57
C SER A 72 3.77 8.16 2.73
N MET A 73 4.72 9.02 3.13
CA MET A 73 5.63 8.78 4.25
C MET A 73 5.65 9.99 5.18
N GLU A 74 5.97 9.76 6.45
CA GLU A 74 6.32 10.85 7.34
C GLU A 74 7.63 11.51 6.89
N ASN A 75 7.67 12.84 6.94
CA ASN A 75 8.85 13.64 6.63
C ASN A 75 9.42 13.34 5.23
N ASP A 76 8.55 13.11 4.25
CA ASP A 76 8.94 12.86 2.87
C ASP A 76 9.62 14.10 2.26
N ARG A 77 10.90 13.99 1.96
CA ARG A 77 11.69 15.08 1.40
C ARG A 77 11.19 15.53 0.04
N ALA A 78 10.71 14.59 -0.79
CA ALA A 78 10.14 14.94 -2.09
C ALA A 78 8.88 15.78 -1.92
N MET A 79 7.98 15.38 -1.02
CA MET A 79 6.78 16.16 -0.73
C MET A 79 7.13 17.56 -0.18
N GLN A 80 8.07 17.63 0.77
CA GLN A 80 8.51 18.90 1.34
C GLN A 80 9.07 19.85 0.26
N TYR A 81 9.87 19.31 -0.64
CA TYR A 81 10.40 20.09 -1.77
C TYR A 81 9.28 20.63 -2.69
N LEU A 82 8.33 19.77 -3.04
CA LEU A 82 7.22 20.15 -3.93
C LEU A 82 6.29 21.17 -3.27
N GLU A 83 6.01 21.03 -1.99
CA GLU A 83 5.22 22.04 -1.26
C GLU A 83 5.96 23.37 -1.15
N LYS A 84 7.24 23.34 -0.84
CA LYS A 84 8.06 24.55 -0.71
C LYS A 84 8.14 25.34 -2.02
N THR A 85 8.23 24.64 -3.15
CA THR A 85 8.31 25.27 -4.48
C THR A 85 6.93 25.60 -5.05
N GLY A 86 5.85 25.11 -4.47
CA GLY A 86 4.49 25.27 -5.00
C GLY A 86 4.26 24.53 -6.30
N PHE A 87 5.06 23.50 -6.59
CA PHE A 87 4.92 22.72 -7.83
C PHE A 87 3.71 21.77 -7.72
N PRO A 88 2.91 21.62 -8.79
CA PRO A 88 1.74 20.74 -8.76
C PRO A 88 2.10 19.32 -8.39
N VAL A 89 1.43 18.77 -7.38
CA VAL A 89 1.72 17.44 -6.86
C VAL A 89 0.45 16.63 -6.60
N GLY A 90 0.49 15.37 -7.03
CA GLY A 90 -0.49 14.35 -6.67
C GLY A 90 0.17 13.25 -5.86
N LEU A 91 -0.59 12.61 -4.99
CA LEU A 91 -0.10 11.57 -4.09
C LEU A 91 -1.08 10.40 -4.03
N ALA A 92 -0.56 9.19 -4.26
CA ALA A 92 -1.29 7.96 -3.94
C ALA A 92 -1.11 7.67 -2.44
N GLY A 93 -2.09 8.04 -1.64
CA GLY A 93 -2.05 7.93 -0.18
C GLY A 93 -2.78 9.08 0.49
N GLN A 94 -2.72 9.12 1.82
CA GLN A 94 -3.32 10.17 2.62
C GLN A 94 -2.29 11.22 3.03
N TYR A 95 -2.70 12.48 2.98
CA TYR A 95 -1.86 13.60 3.34
C TYR A 95 -2.71 14.79 3.77
N ALA A 96 -2.30 15.46 4.85
CA ALA A 96 -3.07 16.56 5.44
C ALA A 96 -2.87 17.92 4.73
N GLY A 97 -1.85 18.05 3.87
CA GLY A 97 -1.58 19.29 3.14
C GLY A 97 -2.73 19.67 2.19
N GLU A 98 -3.02 20.97 2.10
CA GLU A 98 -4.18 21.46 1.34
C GLU A 98 -3.95 21.54 -0.17
N ASP A 99 -2.70 21.72 -0.60
CA ASP A 99 -2.36 21.92 -2.01
C ASP A 99 -1.88 20.63 -2.70
N VAL A 100 -2.24 19.48 -2.15
CA VAL A 100 -1.88 18.17 -2.69
C VAL A 100 -3.14 17.45 -3.12
N ILE A 101 -3.14 16.97 -4.36
CA ILE A 101 -4.23 16.11 -4.86
C ILE A 101 -3.94 14.69 -4.38
N THR A 102 -4.85 14.11 -3.61
CA THR A 102 -4.68 12.77 -3.07
C THR A 102 -5.78 11.82 -3.55
N VAL A 103 -5.40 10.59 -3.83
CA VAL A 103 -6.32 9.48 -4.03
C VAL A 103 -5.82 8.32 -3.16
N ASP A 104 -6.70 7.76 -2.37
CA ASP A 104 -6.38 6.62 -1.51
C ASP A 104 -7.62 5.77 -1.26
N ILE A 105 -7.44 4.75 -0.47
CA ILE A 105 -8.47 3.86 0.03
C ILE A 105 -8.47 4.02 1.55
N ASP A 106 -9.60 3.79 2.19
CA ASP A 106 -9.67 3.77 3.65
C ASP A 106 -9.01 2.49 4.19
N ASN A 107 -7.68 2.48 4.20
CA ASN A 107 -6.88 1.33 4.65
C ASN A 107 -7.10 1.03 6.14
N GLN A 108 -7.34 2.05 6.95
CA GLN A 108 -7.65 1.86 8.36
C GLN A 108 -8.98 1.14 8.54
N GLY A 109 -10.04 1.63 7.90
CA GLY A 109 -11.36 1.02 7.96
C GLY A 109 -11.40 -0.37 7.34
N ALA A 110 -10.71 -0.57 6.23
CA ALA A 110 -10.64 -1.88 5.57
C ALA A 110 -9.95 -2.92 6.44
N THR A 111 -8.83 -2.56 7.07
CA THR A 111 -8.12 -3.45 7.99
C THR A 111 -8.97 -3.78 9.23
N GLU A 112 -9.61 -2.76 9.80
CA GLU A 112 -10.51 -2.96 10.94
C GLU A 112 -11.65 -3.93 10.59
N GLU A 113 -12.26 -3.76 9.43
CA GLU A 113 -13.35 -4.63 8.98
C GLU A 113 -12.87 -6.07 8.77
N LEU A 114 -11.74 -6.28 8.09
CA LEU A 114 -11.20 -7.62 7.86
C LEU A 114 -10.87 -8.33 9.18
N VAL A 115 -10.19 -7.66 10.09
CA VAL A 115 -9.82 -8.25 11.39
C VAL A 115 -11.07 -8.55 12.21
N THR A 116 -12.07 -7.66 12.20
CA THR A 116 -13.37 -7.89 12.85
C THR A 116 -14.06 -9.14 12.29
N MET A 117 -14.03 -9.33 10.96
CA MET A 117 -14.56 -10.54 10.33
C MET A 117 -13.81 -11.80 10.78
N MET A 118 -12.49 -11.73 10.93
CA MET A 118 -11.70 -12.86 11.42
C MET A 118 -12.05 -13.18 12.89
N ILE A 119 -12.22 -12.16 13.72
CA ILE A 119 -12.67 -12.34 15.10
C ILE A 119 -14.06 -13.00 15.13
N ALA A 120 -14.97 -12.60 14.26
CA ALA A 120 -16.30 -13.22 14.15
C ALA A 120 -16.23 -14.69 13.74
N LYS A 121 -15.20 -15.09 12.97
CA LYS A 121 -14.95 -16.49 12.62
C LYS A 121 -14.36 -17.33 13.77
N GLY A 122 -13.94 -16.69 14.85
CA GLY A 122 -13.39 -17.36 16.02
C GLY A 122 -11.89 -17.23 16.22
N PHE A 123 -11.19 -16.53 15.34
CA PHE A 123 -9.77 -16.27 15.53
C PHE A 123 -9.54 -15.30 16.70
N ARG A 124 -8.48 -15.54 17.49
CA ARG A 124 -8.22 -14.76 18.72
C ARG A 124 -6.78 -14.34 18.90
N ARG A 125 -5.83 -15.05 18.28
CA ARG A 125 -4.40 -14.78 18.42
C ARG A 125 -3.83 -14.46 17.05
N PHE A 126 -3.61 -13.16 16.83
CA PHE A 126 -3.16 -12.63 15.54
C PHE A 126 -1.68 -12.32 15.55
N ALA A 127 -1.05 -12.47 14.40
CA ALA A 127 0.26 -11.89 14.11
C ALA A 127 0.10 -10.87 13.00
N LEU A 128 0.44 -9.62 13.27
CA LEU A 128 0.45 -8.53 12.27
C LEU A 128 1.87 -8.27 11.83
N ILE A 129 2.15 -8.41 10.55
CA ILE A 129 3.48 -8.20 9.99
C ILE A 129 3.43 -7.05 8.98
N LEU A 130 4.06 -5.93 9.33
CA LEU A 130 4.14 -4.72 8.51
C LEU A 130 5.61 -4.38 8.27
N GLU A 131 6.03 -4.32 7.01
CA GLU A 131 7.46 -4.17 6.71
C GLU A 131 7.98 -2.74 6.85
N GLU A 132 7.16 -1.72 6.53
CA GLU A 132 7.58 -0.31 6.51
C GLU A 132 6.62 0.55 7.33
N ILE A 133 6.87 0.65 8.64
CA ILE A 133 5.96 1.33 9.56
C ILE A 133 5.91 2.86 9.33
N ASN A 134 6.95 3.45 8.75
CA ASN A 134 6.97 4.88 8.41
C ASN A 134 6.12 5.23 7.18
N TYR A 135 5.66 4.24 6.42
CA TYR A 135 4.64 4.47 5.40
C TYR A 135 3.28 4.70 6.08
N VAL A 136 2.61 5.76 5.67
CA VAL A 136 1.30 6.13 6.24
C VAL A 136 0.27 5.01 6.09
N VAL A 137 0.28 4.29 4.97
CA VAL A 137 -0.61 3.15 4.76
C VAL A 137 -0.45 2.08 5.87
N ASN A 138 0.78 1.80 6.27
CA ASN A 138 1.05 0.77 7.28
C ASN A 138 0.68 1.26 8.69
N ARG A 139 0.81 2.54 8.98
CA ARG A 139 0.31 3.11 10.23
C ARG A 139 -1.21 3.05 10.30
N ASN A 140 -1.88 3.34 9.19
CA ASN A 140 -3.34 3.21 9.11
C ASN A 140 -3.78 1.76 9.28
N ARG A 141 -3.06 0.81 8.69
CA ARG A 141 -3.31 -0.62 8.89
C ARG A 141 -3.13 -1.05 10.34
N TYR A 142 -2.05 -0.59 10.97
CA TYR A 142 -1.81 -0.83 12.39
C TYR A 142 -2.97 -0.30 13.24
N ASN A 143 -3.40 0.94 12.99
CA ASN A 143 -4.51 1.55 13.74
C ASN A 143 -5.83 0.80 13.52
N GLY A 144 -6.11 0.36 12.31
CA GLY A 144 -7.29 -0.46 12.01
C GLY A 144 -7.26 -1.81 12.75
N PHE A 145 -6.12 -2.46 12.76
CA PHE A 145 -5.91 -3.70 13.50
C PHE A 145 -6.18 -3.50 15.00
N MET A 146 -5.57 -2.47 15.59
CA MET A 146 -5.75 -2.16 17.02
C MET A 146 -7.19 -1.81 17.36
N ASN A 147 -7.87 -1.05 16.49
CA ASN A 147 -9.28 -0.72 16.68
C ASN A 147 -10.16 -1.96 16.70
N ALA A 148 -9.93 -2.91 15.81
CA ALA A 148 -10.69 -4.15 15.77
C ALA A 148 -10.54 -4.95 17.06
N LEU A 149 -9.31 -5.07 17.58
CA LEU A 149 -9.05 -5.75 18.84
C LEU A 149 -9.77 -5.06 20.01
N MET A 150 -9.61 -3.75 20.10
CA MET A 150 -10.20 -2.96 21.19
C MET A 150 -11.73 -3.07 21.21
N LYS A 151 -12.36 -2.89 20.06
CA LYS A 151 -13.83 -2.97 19.94
C LYS A 151 -14.37 -4.37 20.22
N SER A 152 -13.56 -5.39 20.03
CA SER A 152 -13.93 -6.79 20.27
C SER A 152 -13.51 -7.30 21.67
N GLY A 153 -12.89 -6.45 22.49
CA GLY A 153 -12.45 -6.81 23.84
C GLY A 153 -11.29 -7.81 23.87
N ILE A 154 -10.47 -7.86 22.82
CA ILE A 154 -9.30 -8.74 22.71
C ILE A 154 -8.06 -7.96 23.14
N SER A 155 -7.28 -8.53 24.08
CA SER A 155 -6.05 -7.91 24.55
C SER A 155 -4.98 -7.85 23.46
N GLU A 156 -4.44 -6.66 23.20
CA GLU A 156 -3.30 -6.47 22.30
C GLU A 156 -2.04 -7.19 22.79
N LYS A 157 -1.90 -7.37 24.12
CA LYS A 157 -0.73 -8.01 24.73
C LYS A 157 -0.56 -9.47 24.36
N LYS A 158 -1.62 -10.11 23.88
CA LYS A 158 -1.61 -11.50 23.42
C LYS A 158 -1.29 -11.64 21.93
N GLN A 159 -1.17 -10.51 21.23
CA GLN A 159 -0.91 -10.51 19.81
C GLN A 159 0.58 -10.36 19.55
N TYR A 160 1.02 -10.83 18.37
CA TYR A 160 2.38 -10.62 17.90
C TYR A 160 2.33 -9.54 16.82
N ILE A 161 3.16 -8.51 16.97
CA ILE A 161 3.27 -7.43 15.99
C ILE A 161 4.74 -7.26 15.64
N TYR A 162 5.05 -7.39 14.37
CA TYR A 162 6.39 -7.15 13.85
C TYR A 162 6.34 -6.03 12.82
N ALA A 163 7.15 -4.99 13.03
CA ALA A 163 7.28 -3.85 12.13
C ALA A 163 8.75 -3.74 11.71
N GLY A 164 9.04 -4.19 10.51
CA GLY A 164 10.39 -4.20 9.95
C GLY A 164 10.47 -5.12 8.74
N LYS A 165 11.52 -4.95 7.93
CA LYS A 165 11.72 -5.78 6.75
C LYS A 165 11.98 -7.23 7.13
N VAL A 166 11.31 -8.15 6.45
CA VAL A 166 11.42 -9.59 6.67
C VAL A 166 12.30 -10.17 5.56
N TYR A 167 13.61 -9.94 5.66
CA TYR A 167 14.59 -10.61 4.80
C TYR A 167 14.69 -12.10 5.18
N ASP A 168 15.29 -12.91 4.31
CA ASP A 168 15.38 -14.35 4.52
C ASP A 168 16.02 -14.73 5.86
N ASN A 169 17.04 -13.98 6.30
CA ASN A 169 17.69 -14.19 7.58
C ASN A 169 16.83 -13.82 8.80
N VAL A 170 15.76 -13.04 8.60
CA VAL A 170 14.81 -12.63 9.65
C VAL A 170 13.58 -13.53 9.67
N MET A 171 13.26 -14.17 8.54
CA MET A 171 12.06 -15.03 8.39
C MET A 171 12.00 -16.10 9.46
N GLU A 172 13.09 -16.80 9.71
CA GLU A 172 13.12 -17.88 10.72
C GLU A 172 12.76 -17.37 12.12
N MET A 173 13.30 -16.22 12.52
CA MET A 173 13.00 -15.60 13.81
C MET A 173 11.52 -15.20 13.90
N VAL A 174 11.02 -14.53 12.88
CA VAL A 174 9.63 -14.07 12.85
C VAL A 174 8.66 -15.26 12.92
N MET A 175 8.92 -16.30 12.14
CA MET A 175 8.06 -17.49 12.14
C MET A 175 8.14 -18.24 13.46
N ALA A 176 9.32 -18.34 14.07
CA ALA A 176 9.46 -18.93 15.40
C ALA A 176 8.64 -18.17 16.44
N ASP A 177 8.67 -16.86 16.43
CA ASP A 177 7.88 -16.02 17.34
C ASP A 177 6.37 -16.17 17.10
N ILE A 178 5.94 -16.19 15.85
CA ILE A 178 4.54 -16.38 15.47
C ILE A 178 4.02 -17.72 16.03
N LEU A 179 4.78 -18.77 15.82
CA LEU A 179 4.38 -20.12 16.25
C LEU A 179 4.42 -20.28 17.78
N SER A 180 5.46 -19.75 18.44
CA SER A 180 5.57 -19.79 19.90
C SER A 180 4.46 -18.99 20.58
N ASN A 181 3.95 -17.94 19.96
CA ASN A 181 2.82 -17.18 20.45
C ASN A 181 1.46 -17.86 20.21
N LYS A 182 1.45 -19.06 19.64
CA LYS A 182 0.23 -19.81 19.31
C LYS A 182 -0.73 -19.02 18.43
N THR A 183 -0.19 -18.30 17.46
CA THR A 183 -0.96 -17.52 16.49
C THR A 183 -1.92 -18.44 15.72
N ASP A 184 -3.17 -18.02 15.57
CA ASP A 184 -4.17 -18.74 14.78
C ASP A 184 -4.50 -18.04 13.46
N CYS A 185 -4.16 -16.75 13.30
CA CYS A 185 -4.35 -16.00 12.06
C CYS A 185 -3.20 -15.00 11.85
N ILE A 186 -2.49 -15.14 10.74
CA ILE A 186 -1.44 -14.20 10.34
C ILE A 186 -2.05 -13.13 9.42
N VAL A 187 -1.79 -11.86 9.73
CA VAL A 187 -2.22 -10.71 8.93
C VAL A 187 -0.97 -10.11 8.28
N CYS A 188 -0.82 -10.33 6.98
CA CYS A 188 0.33 -9.85 6.21
C CYS A 188 0.03 -8.49 5.60
N GLY A 189 0.98 -7.57 5.70
CA GLY A 189 0.85 -6.21 5.15
C GLY A 189 0.66 -6.19 3.64
N ASP A 190 1.32 -7.09 2.91
CA ASP A 190 1.20 -7.19 1.46
C ASP A 190 1.21 -8.63 0.96
N ASP A 191 0.97 -8.77 -0.34
CA ASP A 191 0.83 -10.06 -1.01
C ASP A 191 2.17 -10.80 -1.15
N GLU A 192 3.26 -10.12 -1.40
CA GLU A 192 4.58 -10.74 -1.55
C GLU A 192 5.01 -11.38 -0.24
N LEU A 193 4.90 -10.65 0.87
CA LEU A 193 5.17 -11.19 2.20
C LEU A 193 4.27 -12.39 2.51
N CYS A 194 2.99 -12.28 2.16
CA CYS A 194 2.02 -13.36 2.35
C CYS A 194 2.46 -14.65 1.64
N VAL A 195 2.87 -14.55 0.39
CA VAL A 195 3.35 -15.71 -0.40
C VAL A 195 4.59 -16.33 0.26
N ARG A 196 5.52 -15.50 0.70
CA ARG A 196 6.75 -15.98 1.37
C ARG A 196 6.45 -16.72 2.68
N ILE A 197 5.55 -16.17 3.49
CA ILE A 197 5.14 -16.81 4.75
C ILE A 197 4.41 -18.12 4.49
N MET A 198 3.51 -18.16 3.49
CA MET A 198 2.84 -19.41 3.11
C MET A 198 3.82 -20.48 2.66
N SER A 199 4.78 -20.09 1.84
CA SER A 199 5.83 -21.00 1.36
C SER A 199 6.61 -21.60 2.53
N TRP A 200 6.98 -20.76 3.51
CA TRP A 200 7.68 -21.21 4.71
C TRP A 200 6.82 -22.19 5.52
N LEU A 201 5.57 -21.84 5.80
CA LEU A 201 4.65 -22.66 6.57
C LEU A 201 4.45 -24.04 5.93
N GLN A 202 4.17 -24.06 4.63
CA GLN A 202 3.92 -25.29 3.89
C GLN A 202 5.19 -26.14 3.78
N GLY A 203 6.35 -25.50 3.63
CA GLY A 203 7.64 -26.18 3.65
C GLY A 203 7.96 -26.87 4.97
N GLU A 204 7.47 -26.32 6.08
CA GLU A 204 7.61 -26.90 7.42
C GLU A 204 6.46 -27.85 7.79
N GLY A 205 5.53 -28.12 6.88
CA GLY A 205 4.44 -29.07 7.07
C GLY A 205 3.19 -28.50 7.72
N TYR A 206 3.10 -27.18 7.90
CA TYR A 206 1.88 -26.56 8.42
C TYR A 206 0.80 -26.47 7.34
N ARG A 207 -0.44 -26.68 7.73
CA ARG A 207 -1.60 -26.62 6.82
C ARG A 207 -2.38 -25.33 7.04
N ILE A 208 -2.73 -24.69 5.93
CA ILE A 208 -3.51 -23.45 5.91
C ILE A 208 -4.89 -23.79 5.34
N PRO A 209 -5.99 -23.47 6.05
CA PRO A 209 -6.12 -22.77 7.34
C PRO A 209 -6.14 -23.68 8.56
N ARG A 210 -6.01 -25.01 8.39
CA ARG A 210 -6.24 -25.98 9.47
C ARG A 210 -5.37 -25.70 10.70
N ASP A 211 -4.05 -25.52 10.49
CA ASP A 211 -3.12 -25.26 11.58
C ASP A 211 -3.01 -23.76 11.88
N ILE A 212 -3.04 -22.94 10.85
CA ILE A 212 -2.96 -21.49 10.96
C ILE A 212 -3.60 -20.85 9.72
N ALA A 213 -4.42 -19.82 9.93
CA ALA A 213 -5.01 -19.04 8.86
C ALA A 213 -4.08 -17.87 8.46
N ILE A 214 -4.27 -17.37 7.25
CA ILE A 214 -3.51 -16.23 6.75
C ILE A 214 -4.39 -15.32 5.90
N VAL A 215 -4.20 -14.01 6.06
CA VAL A 215 -4.85 -12.97 5.25
C VAL A 215 -3.82 -11.98 4.76
N SER A 216 -4.11 -11.31 3.66
CA SER A 216 -3.29 -10.24 3.12
C SER A 216 -4.06 -8.92 3.08
N LEU A 217 -3.43 -7.84 3.52
CA LEU A 217 -4.02 -6.50 3.46
C LEU A 217 -3.94 -5.87 2.06
N TYR A 218 -3.27 -6.53 1.13
CA TYR A 218 -3.22 -6.16 -0.28
C TYR A 218 -3.46 -7.39 -1.15
N ASN A 219 -4.41 -7.30 -2.10
CA ASN A 219 -4.74 -8.39 -3.00
C ASN A 219 -3.89 -8.33 -4.28
N GLY A 220 -2.76 -9.02 -4.27
CA GLY A 220 -2.02 -9.28 -5.51
C GLY A 220 -2.66 -10.43 -6.31
N SER A 221 -2.48 -10.42 -7.63
CA SER A 221 -3.09 -11.40 -8.52
C SER A 221 -2.73 -12.85 -8.19
N ALA A 222 -1.56 -13.11 -7.63
CA ALA A 222 -1.13 -14.45 -7.25
C ALA A 222 -1.98 -15.06 -6.13
N LEU A 223 -2.56 -14.25 -5.26
CA LEU A 223 -3.27 -14.74 -4.07
C LEU A 223 -4.49 -15.57 -4.39
N ASN A 224 -5.15 -15.29 -5.51
CA ASN A 224 -6.28 -16.10 -5.98
C ASN A 224 -5.85 -17.46 -6.53
N LEU A 225 -4.60 -17.56 -6.97
CA LEU A 225 -4.02 -18.78 -7.54
C LEU A 225 -3.27 -19.64 -6.52
N MET A 226 -3.01 -19.11 -5.34
CA MET A 226 -2.35 -19.85 -4.26
C MET A 226 -3.23 -21.02 -3.77
N ARG A 227 -2.59 -21.95 -3.08
CA ARG A 227 -3.29 -23.07 -2.47
C ARG A 227 -2.96 -23.14 -0.97
N PRO A 228 -3.94 -22.80 -0.14
CA PRO A 228 -5.28 -22.31 -0.48
C PRO A 228 -5.24 -20.87 -1.04
N SER A 229 -6.30 -20.48 -1.77
CA SER A 229 -6.50 -19.09 -2.17
C SER A 229 -6.62 -18.21 -0.93
N VAL A 230 -6.09 -16.97 -1.01
CA VAL A 230 -5.86 -16.14 0.18
C VAL A 230 -6.93 -15.06 0.31
N THR A 231 -7.56 -15.01 1.48
CA THR A 231 -8.44 -13.91 1.90
C THR A 231 -7.65 -12.60 1.91
N ALA A 232 -8.17 -11.57 1.25
CA ALA A 232 -7.43 -10.33 1.05
C ALA A 232 -8.36 -9.12 0.90
N ILE A 233 -7.80 -7.94 1.14
CA ILE A 233 -8.44 -6.65 0.81
C ILE A 233 -8.06 -6.29 -0.62
N ASP A 234 -9.06 -6.12 -1.48
CA ASP A 234 -8.87 -5.64 -2.85
C ASP A 234 -9.01 -4.12 -2.87
N THR A 235 -7.91 -3.46 -3.17
CA THR A 235 -7.81 -2.00 -3.14
C THR A 235 -7.74 -1.37 -4.52
N SER A 236 -7.70 -2.18 -5.59
CA SER A 236 -7.58 -1.71 -6.98
C SER A 236 -6.53 -0.60 -7.17
N ALA A 237 -5.25 -0.94 -7.00
CA ALA A 237 -4.14 0.00 -7.16
C ALA A 237 -4.15 0.69 -8.53
N ARG A 238 -4.60 -0.03 -9.58
CA ARG A 238 -4.78 0.52 -10.91
C ARG A 238 -5.78 1.69 -10.88
N SER A 239 -6.89 1.54 -10.20
CA SER A 239 -7.92 2.59 -10.07
C SER A 239 -7.41 3.80 -9.29
N VAL A 240 -6.56 3.59 -8.27
CA VAL A 240 -5.90 4.70 -7.58
C VAL A 240 -5.07 5.52 -8.57
N GLY A 241 -4.26 4.86 -9.38
CA GLY A 241 -3.43 5.52 -10.39
C GLY A 241 -4.26 6.24 -11.45
N THR A 242 -5.29 5.59 -11.96
CA THR A 242 -6.20 6.16 -12.97
C THR A 242 -6.88 7.42 -12.45
N GLU A 243 -7.45 7.35 -11.25
CA GLU A 243 -8.15 8.49 -10.66
C GLU A 243 -7.17 9.64 -10.35
N LEU A 244 -6.00 9.31 -9.81
CA LEU A 244 -4.98 10.31 -9.50
C LEU A 244 -4.48 11.02 -10.75
N GLY A 245 -4.17 10.28 -11.81
CA GLY A 245 -3.78 10.86 -13.10
C GLY A 245 -4.85 11.75 -13.68
N LYS A 246 -6.11 11.32 -13.61
CA LYS A 246 -7.27 12.09 -14.07
C LYS A 246 -7.40 13.41 -13.32
N GLN A 247 -7.36 13.40 -11.99
CA GLN A 247 -7.54 14.61 -11.19
C GLN A 247 -6.37 15.60 -11.38
N VAL A 248 -5.14 15.09 -11.47
CA VAL A 248 -3.97 15.94 -11.74
C VAL A 248 -4.08 16.59 -13.11
N CYS A 249 -4.46 15.84 -14.15
CA CYS A 249 -4.63 16.41 -15.50
C CYS A 249 -5.75 17.45 -15.56
N HIS A 250 -6.88 17.19 -14.91
CA HIS A 250 -7.96 18.18 -14.80
C HIS A 250 -7.46 19.49 -14.16
N PHE A 251 -6.72 19.37 -13.06
CA PHE A 251 -6.12 20.52 -12.41
C PHE A 251 -5.21 21.32 -13.37
N LEU A 252 -4.33 20.59 -14.08
CA LEU A 252 -3.39 21.24 -15.01
C LEU A 252 -4.08 21.92 -16.20
N GLN A 253 -5.25 21.46 -16.60
CA GLN A 253 -6.02 22.01 -17.70
C GLN A 253 -6.97 23.13 -17.25
N GLY A 254 -6.97 23.48 -15.97
CA GLY A 254 -7.88 24.49 -15.43
C GLY A 254 -9.34 24.03 -15.33
N GLU A 255 -9.56 22.73 -15.36
CA GLU A 255 -10.87 22.13 -15.26
C GLU A 255 -11.24 21.85 -13.80
N ARG A 256 -12.51 21.52 -13.55
CA ARG A 256 -12.96 21.11 -12.23
C ARG A 256 -12.30 19.77 -11.85
N TYR A 257 -11.80 19.68 -10.61
CA TYR A 257 -11.13 18.49 -10.11
C TYR A 257 -11.48 18.26 -8.63
N GLN A 258 -11.26 17.01 -8.18
CA GLN A 258 -11.39 16.66 -6.76
C GLN A 258 -9.99 16.66 -6.13
N LYS A 259 -9.87 17.39 -5.03
CA LYS A 259 -8.59 17.50 -4.31
C LYS A 259 -8.28 16.24 -3.49
N LYS A 260 -9.28 15.64 -2.87
CA LYS A 260 -9.13 14.44 -2.03
C LYS A 260 -10.21 13.43 -2.39
N THR A 261 -9.78 12.22 -2.74
CA THR A 261 -10.68 11.13 -3.15
C THR A 261 -10.33 9.86 -2.36
N LEU A 262 -11.34 9.25 -1.75
CA LEU A 262 -11.23 7.90 -1.21
C LEU A 262 -12.03 6.95 -2.10
N LEU A 263 -11.36 5.91 -2.60
CA LEU A 263 -11.98 4.87 -3.40
C LEU A 263 -12.46 3.72 -2.52
N ASP A 264 -13.45 2.99 -3.01
CA ASP A 264 -13.97 1.82 -2.34
C ASP A 264 -12.99 0.66 -2.36
N TYR A 265 -13.15 -0.25 -1.41
CA TYR A 265 -12.42 -1.51 -1.32
C TYR A 265 -13.40 -2.67 -1.23
N GLU A 266 -12.90 -3.87 -1.49
CA GLU A 266 -13.63 -5.12 -1.26
C GLU A 266 -12.83 -6.04 -0.36
N ILE A 267 -13.52 -6.79 0.50
CA ILE A 267 -12.90 -7.87 1.26
C ILE A 267 -13.26 -9.18 0.56
N LEU A 268 -12.24 -9.86 0.07
CA LEU A 268 -12.39 -11.12 -0.67
C LEU A 268 -12.13 -12.28 0.28
N ILE A 269 -13.19 -12.92 0.74
CA ILE A 269 -13.09 -14.10 1.60
C ILE A 269 -12.78 -15.32 0.73
N ARG A 270 -11.65 -15.97 1.03
CA ARG A 270 -11.16 -17.10 0.27
C ARG A 270 -10.82 -18.26 1.24
N ARG A 271 -10.19 -19.32 0.71
CA ARG A 271 -9.99 -20.57 1.44
C ARG A 271 -8.98 -20.49 2.58
N SER A 272 -8.06 -19.54 2.58
CA SER A 272 -7.03 -19.41 3.62
C SER A 272 -7.61 -19.14 5.02
N THR A 273 -8.88 -18.75 5.10
CA THR A 273 -9.60 -18.49 6.37
C THR A 273 -10.84 -19.36 6.53
N ASP A 274 -11.00 -20.37 5.69
CA ASP A 274 -12.16 -21.27 5.69
C ASP A 274 -11.94 -22.39 6.70
N LYS A 275 -12.31 -22.14 7.97
CA LYS A 275 -12.05 -23.02 9.10
C LYS A 275 -13.33 -23.44 9.80
#